data_b74fdaa17cdd2e169aee6390ed78f722
#
_entry.id   b74fdaa17cdd2e169aee6390ed78f722
#
_cell.length_a   1.000
_cell.length_b   1.000
_cell.length_c   1.000
_cell.angle_alpha   90.00
_cell.angle_beta   90.00
_cell.angle_gamma   90.00
#
_symmetry.space_group_name_H-M   'P 1'
#
loop_
_entity.id
_entity.type
_entity.pdbx_description
1 polymer ?
#
loop_
_entity_poly.entity_id
_entity_poly.type
_entity_poly.pdbx_seq_one_letter_code
_entity_poly.pdbx_strand_id
1 'polypeptide(L)'
;MSDVGEAGAGGAGDTGDKPDQPVRKGPFAFFTLDDSGAYEPTPYATSAWSDGLLNGPSVVAAAARELEQAHGREGFQPSRLTVDLFSQVRFEPLTIRTEGVREGNRIVVADAFVEQGGKTVARATLVQLRRGEQPPGEVWLAGRSMEPPAEAEAVRLAGRSRGWFGSVDSDGAARPWSRSMGDHQGADRKRFWLRPLDVVADEEASPFQRSVTLGESTSLMAHWGSEGIGFINADLTVALARLPRTADIGIEADEHISDSGVAVGTATLFDRDGTFGTGTVVAVSNAGRQIDFSQRGLISDRRKEGSDSGTGPGSGSGPDSDTGSDSEKGMRV
;
A
#
# COMPACT_ATOMS: atom_id res chain seq x y z
N MET A 1 -40.35 -60.44 -10.14
CA MET A 1 -39.75 -60.12 -11.45
C MET A 1 -39.53 -58.66 -11.46
N SER A 2 -38.31 -58.25 -11.04
CA SER A 2 -37.20 -57.76 -11.87
C SER A 2 -37.48 -56.31 -12.33
N ASP A 3 -36.75 -55.33 -12.08
CA ASP A 3 -35.34 -55.19 -12.18
C ASP A 3 -34.84 -53.90 -11.48
N VAL A 4 -33.59 -53.95 -11.03
CA VAL A 4 -32.88 -52.93 -10.31
C VAL A 4 -32.22 -52.00 -11.31
N GLY A 5 -32.31 -50.68 -11.14
CA GLY A 5 -31.59 -49.67 -11.88
C GLY A 5 -30.70 -48.86 -10.94
N GLU A 6 -29.39 -49.08 -11.02
CA GLU A 6 -28.34 -48.40 -10.30
C GLU A 6 -28.29 -46.89 -10.64
N ALA A 7 -28.23 -46.06 -9.62
CA ALA A 7 -27.95 -44.63 -9.72
C ALA A 7 -26.43 -44.41 -9.64
N GLY A 8 -25.88 -43.84 -10.69
CA GLY A 8 -24.48 -43.46 -10.79
C GLY A 8 -24.11 -42.35 -9.82
N ALA A 9 -23.01 -42.57 -9.12
CA ALA A 9 -22.35 -41.59 -8.25
C ALA A 9 -21.77 -40.46 -9.07
N GLY A 10 -22.25 -39.24 -8.85
CA GLY A 10 -21.65 -37.98 -9.33
C GLY A 10 -20.41 -37.67 -8.52
N GLY A 11 -19.27 -37.61 -9.21
CA GLY A 11 -17.99 -37.31 -8.61
C GLY A 11 -17.95 -35.91 -7.93
N ALA A 12 -17.49 -35.93 -6.70
CA ALA A 12 -17.08 -34.72 -6.00
C ALA A 12 -15.87 -34.13 -6.72
N GLY A 13 -16.02 -32.92 -7.24
CA GLY A 13 -14.90 -32.14 -7.78
C GLY A 13 -13.91 -31.83 -6.66
N ASP A 14 -12.74 -32.43 -6.81
CA ASP A 14 -11.53 -32.10 -6.05
C ASP A 14 -11.17 -30.62 -6.33
N THR A 15 -11.50 -29.71 -5.43
CA THR A 15 -10.95 -28.35 -5.41
C THR A 15 -9.53 -28.45 -4.87
N GLY A 16 -8.63 -28.87 -5.75
CA GLY A 16 -7.20 -28.95 -5.45
C GLY A 16 -6.69 -27.62 -4.90
N ASP A 17 -6.40 -27.66 -3.62
CA ASP A 17 -5.63 -26.62 -2.91
C ASP A 17 -4.29 -26.46 -3.64
N LYS A 18 -4.11 -25.30 -4.31
CA LYS A 18 -2.87 -25.02 -5.02
C LYS A 18 -1.72 -24.97 -4.00
N PRO A 19 -0.58 -25.61 -4.28
CA PRO A 19 0.50 -25.75 -3.32
C PRO A 19 0.98 -24.40 -2.80
N ASP A 20 1.20 -24.40 -1.49
CA ASP A 20 1.66 -23.27 -0.67
C ASP A 20 2.87 -22.56 -1.30
N GLN A 21 2.76 -21.25 -1.48
CA GLN A 21 3.85 -20.46 -2.08
C GLN A 21 5.09 -20.47 -1.18
N PRO A 22 6.30 -20.44 -1.75
CA PRO A 22 7.52 -20.49 -0.96
C PRO A 22 7.60 -19.32 0.02
N VAL A 23 7.89 -19.66 1.28
CA VAL A 23 8.07 -18.73 2.39
C VAL A 23 9.18 -17.74 2.02
N ARG A 24 8.88 -16.44 1.94
CA ARG A 24 9.92 -15.41 1.85
C ARG A 24 10.80 -15.55 3.10
N LYS A 25 12.09 -15.74 2.89
CA LYS A 25 13.08 -15.75 3.99
C LYS A 25 13.40 -14.29 4.33
N GLY A 26 13.18 -13.90 5.57
CA GLY A 26 13.48 -12.56 6.07
C GLY A 26 12.43 -12.09 7.09
N PRO A 27 12.71 -11.00 7.80
CA PRO A 27 11.77 -10.42 8.75
C PRO A 27 10.50 -9.95 8.04
N PHE A 28 9.37 -10.05 8.74
CA PHE A 28 8.06 -9.68 8.22
C PHE A 28 7.77 -8.19 8.48
N ALA A 29 8.67 -7.33 7.97
CA ALA A 29 8.63 -5.88 8.10
C ALA A 29 9.11 -5.23 6.81
N PHE A 30 8.90 -3.93 6.66
CA PHE A 30 9.40 -3.18 5.50
C PHE A 30 10.91 -3.01 5.54
N PHE A 31 11.49 -2.81 6.72
CA PHE A 31 12.91 -2.50 6.90
C PHE A 31 13.53 -3.29 8.05
N THR A 32 14.85 -3.39 8.00
CA THR A 32 15.72 -3.55 9.16
C THR A 32 16.47 -2.24 9.37
N LEU A 33 17.00 -2.01 10.57
CA LEU A 33 17.93 -0.90 10.82
C LEU A 33 19.35 -1.42 10.83
N ASP A 34 20.27 -0.65 10.24
CA ASP A 34 21.70 -0.89 10.41
C ASP A 34 22.25 -0.23 11.69
N ASP A 35 23.55 -0.39 11.97
CA ASP A 35 24.20 0.17 13.16
C ASP A 35 24.17 1.71 13.21
N SER A 36 23.96 2.38 12.06
CA SER A 36 23.83 3.84 11.98
C SER A 36 22.39 4.34 12.15
N GLY A 37 21.40 3.43 12.19
CA GLY A 37 19.98 3.73 12.20
C GLY A 37 19.40 3.96 10.81
N ALA A 38 20.12 3.66 9.73
CA ALA A 38 19.56 3.73 8.37
C ALA A 38 18.61 2.56 8.14
N TYR A 39 17.57 2.82 7.35
CA TYR A 39 16.53 1.87 6.99
C TYR A 39 16.95 1.03 5.80
N GLU A 40 17.32 -0.21 6.04
CA GLU A 40 17.66 -1.21 5.03
C GLU A 40 16.40 -1.92 4.54
N PRO A 41 16.02 -1.82 3.23
CA PRO A 41 14.77 -2.37 2.75
C PRO A 41 14.75 -3.89 2.69
N THR A 42 13.66 -4.49 3.16
CA THR A 42 13.36 -5.91 2.98
C THR A 42 12.61 -6.13 1.66
N PRO A 43 12.48 -7.38 1.18
CA PRO A 43 11.66 -7.68 -0.01
C PRO A 43 10.20 -7.22 0.08
N TYR A 44 9.67 -6.95 1.28
CA TYR A 44 8.30 -6.45 1.47
C TYR A 44 8.14 -4.97 1.12
N ALA A 45 9.23 -4.22 1.08
CA ALA A 45 9.23 -2.83 0.67
C ALA A 45 9.26 -2.63 -0.87
N THR A 46 9.33 -3.71 -1.65
CA THR A 46 9.41 -3.64 -3.12
C THR A 46 8.12 -3.07 -3.73
N SER A 47 8.27 -2.13 -4.68
CA SER A 47 7.16 -1.52 -5.42
C SER A 47 6.53 -2.49 -6.44
N ALA A 48 5.22 -2.37 -6.64
CA ALA A 48 4.54 -3.04 -7.75
C ALA A 48 4.88 -2.43 -9.12
N TRP A 49 5.39 -1.20 -9.16
CA TRP A 49 5.77 -0.51 -10.39
C TRP A 49 7.14 -0.96 -10.93
N SER A 50 8.09 -1.31 -10.04
CA SER A 50 9.45 -1.72 -10.39
C SER A 50 10.15 -2.36 -9.21
N ASP A 51 10.88 -3.45 -9.43
CA ASP A 51 11.67 -4.14 -8.40
C ASP A 51 12.83 -3.28 -7.84
N GLY A 52 13.26 -2.26 -8.59
CA GLY A 52 14.30 -1.32 -8.14
C GLY A 52 13.78 -0.14 -7.33
N LEU A 53 12.48 -0.13 -6.96
CA LEU A 53 11.84 0.97 -6.23
C LEU A 53 11.20 0.46 -4.93
N LEU A 54 11.12 1.35 -3.94
CA LEU A 54 10.31 1.15 -2.74
C LEU A 54 8.82 1.44 -3.05
N ASN A 55 7.95 0.71 -2.35
CA ASN A 55 6.52 1.01 -2.38
C ASN A 55 6.19 2.21 -1.48
N GLY A 56 5.09 2.92 -1.80
CA GLY A 56 4.63 4.07 -1.03
C GLY A 56 4.40 3.76 0.45
N PRO A 57 3.69 2.66 0.80
CA PRO A 57 3.44 2.30 2.21
C PRO A 57 4.70 2.23 3.05
N SER A 58 5.80 1.69 2.54
CA SER A 58 7.06 1.58 3.30
C SER A 58 7.67 2.95 3.60
N VAL A 59 7.70 3.86 2.62
CA VAL A 59 8.26 5.21 2.78
C VAL A 59 7.46 6.03 3.78
N VAL A 60 6.13 6.00 3.65
CA VAL A 60 5.21 6.72 4.54
C VAL A 60 5.27 6.18 5.98
N ALA A 61 5.33 4.86 6.13
CA ALA A 61 5.43 4.20 7.43
C ALA A 61 6.74 4.54 8.16
N ALA A 62 7.87 4.57 7.45
CA ALA A 62 9.16 4.93 8.01
C ALA A 62 9.16 6.39 8.51
N ALA A 63 8.65 7.34 7.70
CA ALA A 63 8.51 8.73 8.11
C ALA A 63 7.60 8.90 9.34
N ALA A 64 6.49 8.16 9.39
CA ALA A 64 5.56 8.19 10.51
C ALA A 64 6.20 7.65 11.80
N ARG A 65 6.98 6.57 11.70
CA ARG A 65 7.71 6.00 12.84
C ARG A 65 8.68 6.99 13.45
N GLU A 66 9.53 7.62 12.64
CA GLU A 66 10.49 8.61 13.13
C GLU A 66 9.81 9.83 13.76
N LEU A 67 8.73 10.33 13.13
CA LEU A 67 7.96 11.44 13.70
C LEU A 67 7.30 11.09 15.03
N GLU A 68 6.75 9.87 15.15
CA GLU A 68 6.12 9.41 16.38
C GLU A 68 7.15 9.21 17.50
N GLN A 69 8.31 8.63 17.19
CA GLN A 69 9.38 8.39 18.19
C GLN A 69 10.04 9.69 18.65
N ALA A 70 10.38 10.59 17.73
CA ALA A 70 11.09 11.82 18.05
C ALA A 70 10.20 12.91 18.64
N HIS A 71 8.93 12.98 18.25
CA HIS A 71 8.03 14.08 18.58
C HIS A 71 6.71 13.64 19.23
N GLY A 72 6.52 12.34 19.50
CA GLY A 72 5.35 11.83 20.23
C GLY A 72 5.24 12.49 21.62
N ARG A 73 4.04 12.95 21.98
CA ARG A 73 3.81 13.66 23.25
C ARG A 73 2.66 13.03 24.02
N GLU A 74 2.89 12.77 25.30
CA GLU A 74 1.85 12.25 26.19
C GLU A 74 0.63 13.17 26.24
N GLY A 75 -0.58 12.60 26.20
CA GLY A 75 -1.84 13.32 26.16
C GLY A 75 -2.21 13.88 24.78
N PHE A 76 -1.34 13.71 23.77
CA PHE A 76 -1.61 14.08 22.38
C PHE A 76 -1.88 12.83 21.54
N GLN A 77 -2.56 13.03 20.41
CA GLN A 77 -2.85 12.01 19.43
C GLN A 77 -2.33 12.46 18.07
N PRO A 78 -1.56 11.63 17.35
CA PRO A 78 -1.34 11.82 15.93
C PRO A 78 -2.68 11.92 15.19
N SER A 79 -2.95 13.09 14.60
CA SER A 79 -4.27 13.39 14.02
C SER A 79 -4.23 13.68 12.53
N ARG A 80 -3.06 14.03 11.97
CA ARG A 80 -2.87 14.17 10.54
C ARG A 80 -1.41 13.91 10.18
N LEU A 81 -1.20 13.08 9.16
CA LEU A 81 0.07 13.02 8.44
C LEU A 81 -0.19 13.43 6.99
N THR A 82 0.56 14.41 6.50
CA THR A 82 0.64 14.76 5.08
C THR A 82 2.03 14.41 4.58
N VAL A 83 2.12 13.77 3.42
CA VAL A 83 3.39 13.36 2.79
C VAL A 83 3.42 13.88 1.37
N ASP A 84 4.45 14.65 1.02
CA ASP A 84 4.77 15.05 -0.34
C ASP A 84 5.82 14.08 -0.90
N LEU A 85 5.57 13.48 -2.05
CA LEU A 85 6.45 12.55 -2.74
C LEU A 85 7.18 13.27 -3.88
N PHE A 86 8.44 13.65 -3.67
CA PHE A 86 9.19 14.48 -4.62
C PHE A 86 9.79 13.68 -5.77
N SER A 87 10.12 12.41 -5.52
CA SER A 87 10.72 11.52 -6.52
C SER A 87 10.50 10.05 -6.16
N GLN A 88 10.78 9.18 -7.14
CA GLN A 88 10.83 7.74 -6.89
C GLN A 88 11.93 7.43 -5.86
N VAL A 89 11.60 6.61 -4.86
CA VAL A 89 12.54 6.13 -3.85
C VAL A 89 13.09 4.77 -4.30
N ARG A 90 14.40 4.67 -4.43
CA ARG A 90 15.06 3.45 -4.91
C ARG A 90 15.07 2.36 -3.84
N PHE A 91 15.15 1.11 -4.26
CA PHE A 91 15.32 -0.03 -3.35
C PHE A 91 16.76 -0.08 -2.82
N GLU A 92 17.11 0.94 -2.05
CA GLU A 92 18.41 1.19 -1.41
C GLU A 92 18.14 1.76 -0.01
N PRO A 93 19.12 1.75 0.90
CA PRO A 93 18.97 2.35 2.22
C PRO A 93 18.52 3.80 2.17
N LEU A 94 17.74 4.20 3.18
CA LEU A 94 17.33 5.58 3.38
C LEU A 94 17.52 6.01 4.83
N THR A 95 17.63 7.32 5.03
CA THR A 95 17.68 7.95 6.35
C THR A 95 16.54 8.94 6.50
N ILE A 96 16.13 9.22 7.74
CA ILE A 96 15.06 10.17 8.02
C ILE A 96 15.54 11.15 9.07
N ARG A 97 15.48 12.43 8.72
CA ARG A 97 15.72 13.52 9.64
C ARG A 97 14.39 14.16 10.03
N THR A 98 14.21 14.45 11.30
CA THR A 98 13.00 15.12 11.80
C THR A 98 13.31 16.46 12.43
N GLU A 99 12.33 17.37 12.41
CA GLU A 99 12.43 18.66 13.11
C GLU A 99 11.08 19.07 13.70
N GLY A 100 11.11 19.67 14.92
CA GLY A 100 9.94 20.26 15.53
C GLY A 100 9.62 21.60 14.89
N VAL A 101 8.38 21.76 14.40
CA VAL A 101 7.92 23.02 13.77
C VAL A 101 7.16 23.88 14.78
N ARG A 102 6.34 23.24 15.62
CA ARG A 102 5.53 23.94 16.62
C ARG A 102 5.30 23.08 17.85
N GLU A 103 5.54 23.65 19.02
CA GLU A 103 5.18 23.07 20.32
C GLU A 103 4.16 23.98 21.03
N GLY A 104 2.90 23.60 20.99
CA GLY A 104 1.81 24.32 21.62
C GLY A 104 1.06 23.47 22.65
N ASN A 105 0.22 24.11 23.45
CA ASN A 105 -0.56 23.42 24.48
C ASN A 105 -1.67 22.51 23.93
N ARG A 106 -2.10 22.72 22.70
CA ARG A 106 -3.18 21.96 22.05
C ARG A 106 -2.73 21.30 20.73
N ILE A 107 -1.69 21.84 20.10
CA ILE A 107 -1.23 21.43 18.77
C ILE A 107 0.28 21.35 18.80
N VAL A 108 0.80 20.21 18.37
CA VAL A 108 2.22 19.96 18.09
C VAL A 108 2.36 19.64 16.60
N VAL A 109 3.37 20.20 15.96
CA VAL A 109 3.68 19.98 14.55
C VAL A 109 5.15 19.64 14.41
N ALA A 110 5.46 18.61 13.63
CA ALA A 110 6.82 18.21 13.30
C ALA A 110 6.91 17.78 11.84
N ASP A 111 8.05 18.01 11.22
CA ASP A 111 8.38 17.57 9.86
C ASP A 111 9.41 16.43 9.88
N ALA A 112 9.30 15.55 8.89
CA ALA A 112 10.30 14.54 8.56
C ALA A 112 10.73 14.69 7.10
N PHE A 113 12.00 14.50 6.84
CA PHE A 113 12.63 14.52 5.53
C PHE A 113 13.23 13.16 5.27
N VAL A 114 12.67 12.44 4.31
CA VAL A 114 13.20 11.16 3.86
C VAL A 114 14.34 11.42 2.88
N GLU A 115 15.52 10.93 3.19
CA GLU A 115 16.74 11.24 2.44
C GLU A 115 17.33 9.96 1.86
N GLN A 116 17.74 10.03 0.59
CA GLN A 116 18.41 8.95 -0.12
C GLN A 116 19.42 9.51 -1.10
N GLY A 117 20.66 9.01 -1.06
CA GLY A 117 21.74 9.47 -1.95
C GLY A 117 22.04 10.97 -1.81
N GLY A 118 21.90 11.54 -0.61
CA GLY A 118 22.15 12.95 -0.31
C GLY A 118 21.03 13.91 -0.80
N LYS A 119 19.84 13.39 -1.13
CA LYS A 119 18.70 14.18 -1.58
C LYS A 119 17.47 13.86 -0.75
N THR A 120 16.66 14.87 -0.45
CA THR A 120 15.32 14.68 0.10
C THR A 120 14.39 14.16 -1.00
N VAL A 121 13.86 12.96 -0.82
CA VAL A 121 13.00 12.26 -1.78
C VAL A 121 11.51 12.34 -1.40
N ALA A 122 11.21 12.57 -0.11
CA ALA A 122 9.87 12.83 0.39
C ALA A 122 9.95 13.71 1.65
N ARG A 123 8.84 14.41 1.95
CA ARG A 123 8.66 15.16 3.18
C ARG A 123 7.33 14.77 3.81
N ALA A 124 7.30 14.62 5.13
CA ALA A 124 6.09 14.37 5.88
C ALA A 124 5.91 15.43 6.96
N THR A 125 4.66 15.87 7.18
CA THR A 125 4.28 16.76 8.28
C THR A 125 3.25 16.05 9.17
N LEU A 126 3.62 15.87 10.44
CA LEU A 126 2.75 15.32 11.47
C LEU A 126 2.09 16.47 12.27
N VAL A 127 0.78 16.42 12.41
CA VAL A 127 0.03 17.24 13.36
C VAL A 127 -0.52 16.34 14.46
N GLN A 128 -0.18 16.66 15.71
CA GLN A 128 -0.73 16.01 16.89
C GLN A 128 -1.66 16.96 17.63
N LEU A 129 -2.81 16.46 18.04
CA LEU A 129 -3.81 17.22 18.78
C LEU A 129 -3.93 16.70 20.21
N ARG A 130 -4.04 17.62 21.16
CA ARG A 130 -4.28 17.26 22.55
C ARG A 130 -5.66 16.64 22.69
N ARG A 131 -5.74 15.46 23.33
CA ARG A 131 -7.01 14.82 23.68
C ARG A 131 -7.78 15.66 24.69
N GLY A 132 -9.11 15.67 24.58
CA GLY A 132 -9.99 16.42 25.46
C GLY A 132 -11.42 15.90 25.43
N GLU A 133 -12.31 16.61 26.07
CA GLU A 133 -13.74 16.30 26.06
C GLU A 133 -14.37 16.66 24.72
N GLN A 134 -15.39 15.88 24.34
CA GLN A 134 -16.20 16.19 23.16
C GLN A 134 -17.06 17.44 23.45
N PRO A 135 -17.21 18.38 22.50
CA PRO A 135 -18.11 19.48 22.65
C PRO A 135 -19.57 18.99 22.77
N PRO A 136 -20.44 19.72 23.48
CA PRO A 136 -21.87 19.37 23.56
C PRO A 136 -22.56 19.53 22.20
N GLY A 137 -23.67 18.83 22.01
CA GLY A 137 -24.49 18.87 20.79
C GLY A 137 -24.26 17.68 19.87
N GLU A 138 -25.00 17.66 18.78
CA GLU A 138 -24.93 16.62 17.75
C GLU A 138 -24.37 17.17 16.45
N VAL A 139 -23.58 16.36 15.76
CA VAL A 139 -23.02 16.67 14.45
C VAL A 139 -23.53 15.66 13.44
N TRP A 140 -23.82 16.09 12.25
CA TRP A 140 -24.22 15.21 11.16
C TRP A 140 -23.18 14.10 10.92
N LEU A 141 -23.66 12.87 10.73
CA LEU A 141 -22.87 11.70 10.42
C LEU A 141 -23.33 11.09 9.09
N ALA A 142 -22.40 10.64 8.26
CA ALA A 142 -22.71 10.03 6.97
C ALA A 142 -23.46 8.71 7.07
N GLY A 143 -23.45 8.06 8.25
CA GLY A 143 -24.20 6.83 8.51
C GLY A 143 -23.73 5.60 7.69
N ARG A 144 -22.54 5.64 7.09
CA ARG A 144 -22.01 4.49 6.34
C ARG A 144 -21.56 3.40 7.31
N SER A 145 -22.08 2.18 7.11
CA SER A 145 -21.58 0.99 7.80
C SER A 145 -20.52 0.33 6.92
N MET A 146 -19.35 0.10 7.48
CA MET A 146 -18.26 -0.62 6.84
C MET A 146 -18.04 -1.92 7.58
N GLU A 147 -18.27 -3.04 6.90
CA GLU A 147 -18.19 -4.36 7.51
C GLU A 147 -16.88 -5.04 7.10
N PRO A 148 -16.03 -5.43 8.08
CA PRO A 148 -14.86 -6.23 7.81
C PRO A 148 -15.25 -7.65 7.40
N PRO A 149 -14.33 -8.42 6.77
CA PRO A 149 -14.57 -9.84 6.48
C PRO A 149 -14.83 -10.62 7.77
N ALA A 150 -15.86 -11.47 7.79
CA ALA A 150 -16.21 -12.29 8.94
C ALA A 150 -15.05 -13.22 9.40
N GLU A 151 -14.26 -13.68 8.44
CA GLU A 151 -13.15 -14.62 8.65
C GLU A 151 -11.81 -13.94 8.90
N ALA A 152 -11.73 -12.60 8.94
CA ALA A 152 -10.49 -11.86 9.08
C ALA A 152 -9.69 -12.22 10.34
N GLU A 153 -10.36 -12.71 11.40
CA GLU A 153 -9.71 -13.17 12.64
C GLU A 153 -9.08 -14.55 12.53
N ALA A 154 -9.61 -15.42 11.67
CA ALA A 154 -9.18 -16.82 11.58
C ALA A 154 -7.86 -17.00 10.81
N VAL A 155 -7.32 -15.95 10.19
CA VAL A 155 -6.21 -16.09 9.25
C VAL A 155 -4.95 -15.40 9.73
N ARG A 156 -4.52 -15.72 10.93
CA ARG A 156 -3.11 -15.65 11.33
C ARG A 156 -2.38 -16.91 10.85
N LEU A 157 -2.22 -17.07 9.57
CA LEU A 157 -1.34 -18.11 9.04
C LEU A 157 0.10 -17.63 9.18
N ALA A 158 0.79 -18.13 10.21
CA ALA A 158 2.24 -18.13 10.35
C ALA A 158 2.93 -16.77 10.09
N GLY A 159 2.47 -15.69 10.75
CA GLY A 159 3.13 -14.37 10.65
C GLY A 159 2.96 -13.64 9.32
N ARG A 160 2.06 -14.07 8.43
CA ARG A 160 1.82 -13.45 7.14
C ARG A 160 0.49 -12.72 7.12
N SER A 161 0.53 -11.41 6.97
CA SER A 161 -0.67 -10.62 6.66
C SER A 161 -1.06 -10.87 5.21
N ARG A 162 -2.13 -11.61 4.98
CA ARG A 162 -2.81 -11.63 3.69
C ARG A 162 -4.00 -10.69 3.80
N GLY A 163 -3.99 -9.64 2.97
CA GLY A 163 -5.14 -8.73 2.88
C GLY A 163 -6.35 -9.42 2.25
N TRP A 164 -7.51 -8.88 2.55
CA TRP A 164 -8.78 -9.20 1.91
C TRP A 164 -9.18 -8.04 1.02
N PHE A 165 -9.49 -8.33 -0.22
CA PHE A 165 -10.00 -7.37 -1.18
C PHE A 165 -11.51 -7.53 -1.31
N GLY A 166 -12.18 -6.42 -1.55
CA GLY A 166 -13.61 -6.38 -1.78
C GLY A 166 -13.96 -5.24 -2.72
N SER A 167 -15.18 -5.24 -3.21
CA SER A 167 -15.73 -4.14 -3.98
C SER A 167 -17.22 -3.96 -3.69
N VAL A 168 -17.72 -2.78 -4.03
CA VAL A 168 -19.11 -2.39 -3.89
C VAL A 168 -19.54 -1.81 -5.24
N ASP A 169 -20.60 -2.35 -5.82
CA ASP A 169 -21.10 -1.91 -7.12
C ASP A 169 -21.83 -0.54 -7.04
N SER A 170 -22.30 -0.06 -8.18
CA SER A 170 -23.02 1.22 -8.29
C SER A 170 -24.32 1.26 -7.50
N ASP A 171 -24.94 0.12 -7.24
CA ASP A 171 -26.20 0.01 -6.51
C ASP A 171 -25.96 -0.12 -4.99
N GLY A 172 -24.70 -0.14 -4.57
CA GLY A 172 -24.30 -0.25 -3.18
C GLY A 172 -24.24 -1.70 -2.68
N ALA A 173 -24.34 -2.71 -3.56
CA ALA A 173 -24.22 -4.10 -3.17
C ALA A 173 -22.75 -4.52 -3.05
N ALA A 174 -22.40 -5.07 -1.88
CA ALA A 174 -21.06 -5.52 -1.61
C ALA A 174 -20.79 -6.89 -2.25
N ARG A 175 -19.71 -7.01 -3.00
CA ARG A 175 -19.20 -8.30 -3.45
C ARG A 175 -18.49 -9.03 -2.30
N PRO A 176 -18.54 -10.37 -2.27
CA PRO A 176 -17.84 -11.13 -1.26
C PRO A 176 -16.35 -10.78 -1.19
N TRP A 177 -15.79 -10.75 0.00
CA TRP A 177 -14.37 -10.59 0.20
C TRP A 177 -13.59 -11.75 -0.40
N SER A 178 -12.47 -11.47 -1.05
CA SER A 178 -11.55 -12.49 -1.57
C SER A 178 -10.09 -12.14 -1.27
N ARG A 179 -9.20 -13.08 -1.54
CA ARG A 179 -7.74 -12.86 -1.40
C ARG A 179 -7.06 -12.49 -2.71
N SER A 180 -7.82 -12.47 -3.79
CA SER A 180 -7.35 -12.15 -5.13
C SER A 180 -7.77 -10.72 -5.49
N MET A 181 -6.81 -9.90 -5.85
CA MET A 181 -7.10 -8.58 -6.44
C MET A 181 -7.86 -8.71 -7.77
N GLY A 182 -7.51 -9.72 -8.57
CA GLY A 182 -8.14 -9.95 -9.86
C GLY A 182 -9.66 -10.15 -9.80
N ASP A 183 -10.18 -10.73 -8.70
CA ASP A 183 -11.61 -10.94 -8.50
C ASP A 183 -12.40 -9.63 -8.38
N HIS A 184 -11.70 -8.54 -8.06
CA HIS A 184 -12.27 -7.22 -7.84
C HIS A 184 -11.82 -6.19 -8.87
N GLN A 185 -11.06 -6.57 -9.92
CA GLN A 185 -10.74 -5.64 -11.00
C GLN A 185 -12.01 -5.30 -11.78
N GLY A 186 -12.31 -4.02 -11.92
CA GLY A 186 -13.54 -3.53 -12.51
C GLY A 186 -13.79 -2.08 -12.14
N ALA A 187 -14.95 -1.54 -12.53
CA ALA A 187 -15.36 -0.16 -12.23
C ALA A 187 -16.00 0.02 -10.85
N ASP A 188 -16.17 -1.06 -10.08
CA ASP A 188 -16.78 -1.01 -8.76
C ASP A 188 -15.84 -0.30 -7.75
N ARG A 189 -16.43 0.31 -6.72
CA ARG A 189 -15.69 0.94 -5.61
C ARG A 189 -14.92 -0.11 -4.81
N LYS A 190 -13.65 0.13 -4.53
CA LYS A 190 -12.73 -0.83 -3.91
C LYS A 190 -12.68 -0.70 -2.41
N ARG A 191 -12.44 -1.81 -1.73
CA ARG A 191 -12.18 -1.89 -0.30
C ARG A 191 -11.12 -2.93 0.01
N PHE A 192 -10.39 -2.73 1.10
CA PHE A 192 -9.27 -3.55 1.50
C PHE A 192 -9.27 -3.72 3.03
N TRP A 193 -8.96 -4.90 3.52
CA TRP A 193 -8.86 -5.22 4.94
C TRP A 193 -7.61 -6.03 5.21
N LEU A 194 -6.76 -5.60 6.13
CA LEU A 194 -5.52 -6.30 6.49
C LEU A 194 -5.00 -5.89 7.85
N ARG A 195 -4.01 -6.65 8.33
CA ARG A 195 -3.03 -6.16 9.30
C ARG A 195 -1.86 -5.59 8.52
N PRO A 196 -1.58 -4.27 8.59
CA PRO A 196 -0.38 -3.69 7.99
C PRO A 196 0.90 -4.35 8.53
N LEU A 197 1.94 -4.38 7.69
CA LEU A 197 3.25 -4.86 8.08
C LEU A 197 3.87 -3.97 9.17
N ASP A 198 4.76 -4.55 9.94
CA ASP A 198 5.62 -3.78 10.82
C ASP A 198 6.58 -2.91 9.98
N VAL A 199 6.94 -1.75 10.53
CA VAL A 199 7.84 -0.82 9.83
C VAL A 199 9.26 -1.34 9.85
N VAL A 200 9.72 -1.72 11.04
CA VAL A 200 11.05 -2.26 11.30
C VAL A 200 10.92 -3.65 11.89
N ALA A 201 11.83 -4.54 11.53
CA ALA A 201 11.89 -5.90 12.06
C ALA A 201 12.00 -5.89 13.58
N ASP A 202 11.34 -6.86 14.21
CA ASP A 202 11.33 -7.06 15.67
C ASP A 202 10.72 -5.90 16.48
N GLU A 203 10.01 -4.96 15.79
CA GLU A 203 9.30 -3.84 16.40
C GLU A 203 7.84 -3.86 15.95
N GLU A 204 6.88 -4.01 16.88
CA GLU A 204 5.46 -3.98 16.53
C GLU A 204 5.04 -2.56 16.12
N ALA A 205 4.46 -2.42 14.93
CA ALA A 205 3.97 -1.14 14.45
C ALA A 205 2.89 -0.57 15.37
N SER A 206 2.99 0.72 15.71
CA SER A 206 1.99 1.43 16.51
C SER A 206 0.64 1.53 15.78
N PRO A 207 -0.45 1.82 16.48
CA PRO A 207 -1.75 2.10 15.83
C PRO A 207 -1.68 3.24 14.82
N PHE A 208 -0.84 4.27 15.06
CA PHE A 208 -0.63 5.37 14.12
C PHE A 208 0.12 4.91 12.88
N GLN A 209 1.23 4.20 13.04
CA GLN A 209 2.02 3.64 11.93
C GLN A 209 1.15 2.73 11.06
N ARG A 210 0.34 1.85 11.65
CA ARG A 210 -0.62 1.01 10.92
C ARG A 210 -1.64 1.84 10.14
N SER A 211 -2.16 2.93 10.73
CA SER A 211 -3.15 3.78 10.08
C SER A 211 -2.60 4.46 8.84
N VAL A 212 -1.38 5.00 8.90
CA VAL A 212 -0.79 5.69 7.76
C VAL A 212 -0.29 4.73 6.69
N THR A 213 0.21 3.54 7.09
CA THR A 213 0.56 2.47 6.16
C THR A 213 -0.65 2.04 5.32
N LEU A 214 -1.81 1.83 5.97
CA LEU A 214 -3.04 1.52 5.25
C LEU A 214 -3.56 2.73 4.48
N GLY A 215 -3.46 3.92 5.05
CA GLY A 215 -3.93 5.18 4.44
C GLY A 215 -3.27 5.46 3.10
N GLU A 216 -2.03 5.02 2.88
CA GLU A 216 -1.37 5.12 1.58
C GLU A 216 -2.09 4.31 0.49
N SER A 217 -2.78 3.23 0.87
CA SER A 217 -3.64 2.49 -0.04
C SER A 217 -4.85 3.26 -0.56
N THR A 218 -5.08 4.52 -0.12
CA THR A 218 -6.06 5.42 -0.73
C THR A 218 -5.83 5.56 -2.23
N SER A 219 -4.57 5.68 -2.66
CA SER A 219 -4.21 5.73 -4.08
C SER A 219 -4.66 4.46 -4.81
N LEU A 220 -4.37 3.28 -4.25
CA LEU A 220 -4.80 2.01 -4.81
C LEU A 220 -6.33 1.91 -4.87
N MET A 221 -7.01 2.19 -3.78
CA MET A 221 -8.46 1.99 -3.69
C MET A 221 -9.24 2.96 -4.58
N ALA A 222 -8.83 4.23 -4.63
CA ALA A 222 -9.54 5.26 -5.39
C ALA A 222 -9.25 5.22 -6.90
N HIS A 223 -8.09 4.69 -7.32
CA HIS A 223 -7.66 4.75 -8.73
C HIS A 223 -7.60 3.38 -9.43
N TRP A 224 -8.02 2.31 -8.75
CA TRP A 224 -8.06 0.97 -9.34
C TRP A 224 -9.34 0.74 -10.12
N GLY A 225 -9.23 0.83 -11.45
CA GLY A 225 -10.32 0.67 -12.40
C GLY A 225 -10.35 -0.68 -13.13
N SER A 226 -11.08 -0.74 -14.24
CA SER A 226 -11.25 -1.95 -15.06
C SER A 226 -9.96 -2.43 -15.72
N GLU A 227 -9.07 -1.50 -16.06
CA GLU A 227 -7.76 -1.79 -16.67
C GLU A 227 -6.62 -1.79 -15.65
N GLY A 228 -6.92 -1.85 -14.34
CA GLY A 228 -5.94 -1.77 -13.27
C GLY A 228 -5.71 -0.35 -12.77
N ILE A 229 -4.47 -0.04 -12.33
CA ILE A 229 -4.11 1.29 -11.84
C ILE A 229 -3.31 2.03 -12.89
N GLY A 230 -3.81 3.20 -13.29
CA GLY A 230 -3.18 4.09 -14.26
C GLY A 230 -2.78 5.46 -13.72
N PHE A 231 -2.83 5.67 -12.39
CA PHE A 231 -2.44 6.92 -11.74
C PHE A 231 -1.34 6.68 -10.70
N ILE A 232 -0.43 7.64 -10.58
CA ILE A 232 0.63 7.66 -9.58
C ILE A 232 0.37 8.84 -8.67
N ASN A 233 0.28 8.60 -7.35
CA ASN A 233 0.09 9.66 -6.36
C ASN A 233 1.35 10.52 -6.20
N ALA A 234 1.13 11.84 -6.08
CA ALA A 234 2.15 12.83 -5.80
C ALA A 234 2.25 13.15 -4.31
N ASP A 235 1.18 12.89 -3.59
CA ASP A 235 1.03 13.15 -2.15
C ASP A 235 0.16 12.12 -1.46
N LEU A 236 0.05 12.28 -0.14
CA LEU A 236 -0.91 11.59 0.71
C LEU A 236 -1.26 12.49 1.90
N THR A 237 -2.51 12.57 2.25
CA THR A 237 -2.97 13.07 3.55
C THR A 237 -3.81 12.01 4.25
N VAL A 238 -3.41 11.62 5.46
CA VAL A 238 -4.21 10.79 6.37
C VAL A 238 -4.64 11.63 7.57
N ALA A 239 -5.95 11.72 7.79
CA ALA A 239 -6.54 12.43 8.93
C ALA A 239 -7.27 11.45 9.85
N LEU A 240 -6.98 11.52 11.16
CA LEU A 240 -7.46 10.56 12.16
C LEU A 240 -8.23 11.27 13.26
N ALA A 241 -9.51 10.94 13.41
CA ALA A 241 -10.33 11.38 14.55
C ALA A 241 -10.00 10.58 15.81
N ARG A 242 -9.61 9.32 15.65
CA ARG A 242 -9.08 8.44 16.70
C ARG A 242 -8.03 7.49 16.10
N LEU A 243 -7.25 6.84 16.93
CA LEU A 243 -6.43 5.71 16.50
C LEU A 243 -7.28 4.44 16.42
N PRO A 244 -6.93 3.48 15.56
CA PRO A 244 -7.61 2.19 15.49
C PRO A 244 -7.43 1.41 16.80
N ARG A 245 -8.47 0.68 17.18
CA ARG A 245 -8.49 -0.14 18.39
C ARG A 245 -8.10 -1.59 18.14
N THR A 246 -8.06 -1.98 16.87
CA THR A 246 -7.64 -3.31 16.44
C THR A 246 -6.40 -3.23 15.54
N ALA A 247 -5.64 -4.33 15.49
CA ALA A 247 -4.47 -4.40 14.64
C ALA A 247 -4.82 -4.65 13.17
N ASP A 248 -5.95 -5.31 12.92
CA ASP A 248 -6.52 -5.49 11.59
C ASP A 248 -7.46 -4.33 11.32
N ILE A 249 -7.26 -3.65 10.19
CA ILE A 249 -7.94 -2.41 9.81
C ILE A 249 -8.32 -2.42 8.33
N GLY A 250 -9.29 -1.61 7.97
CA GLY A 250 -9.82 -1.53 6.61
C GLY A 250 -9.78 -0.13 6.01
N ILE A 251 -9.85 -0.09 4.71
CA ILE A 251 -10.00 1.11 3.91
C ILE A 251 -11.01 0.85 2.78
N GLU A 252 -11.89 1.80 2.52
CA GLU A 252 -12.82 1.77 1.40
C GLU A 252 -12.78 3.10 0.67
N ALA A 253 -12.68 3.06 -0.67
CA ALA A 253 -12.73 4.27 -1.50
C ALA A 253 -14.04 5.02 -1.30
N ASP A 254 -13.96 6.34 -1.27
CA ASP A 254 -15.13 7.22 -1.22
C ASP A 254 -15.41 7.83 -2.59
N GLU A 255 -14.38 8.45 -3.20
CA GLU A 255 -14.55 9.21 -4.43
C GLU A 255 -13.29 9.11 -5.31
N HIS A 256 -13.51 9.17 -6.62
CA HIS A 256 -12.49 9.40 -7.65
C HIS A 256 -12.97 10.52 -8.56
N ILE A 257 -12.20 11.60 -8.63
CA ILE A 257 -12.45 12.73 -9.51
C ILE A 257 -11.24 12.90 -10.41
N SER A 258 -11.42 12.91 -11.73
CA SER A 258 -10.29 13.10 -12.65
C SER A 258 -10.66 13.91 -13.87
N ASP A 259 -9.74 14.75 -14.31
CA ASP A 259 -9.81 15.51 -15.57
C ASP A 259 -8.40 15.75 -16.10
N SER A 260 -8.24 15.65 -17.42
CA SER A 260 -6.99 16.00 -18.13
C SER A 260 -5.73 15.36 -17.56
N GLY A 261 -5.85 14.11 -17.05
CA GLY A 261 -4.72 13.36 -16.51
C GLY A 261 -4.34 13.69 -15.05
N VAL A 262 -5.11 14.53 -14.38
CA VAL A 262 -4.99 14.81 -12.95
C VAL A 262 -6.15 14.15 -12.22
N ALA A 263 -5.90 13.52 -11.07
CA ALA A 263 -6.92 12.87 -10.28
C ALA A 263 -6.80 13.22 -8.79
N VAL A 264 -7.96 13.21 -8.13
CA VAL A 264 -8.08 13.24 -6.66
C VAL A 264 -8.82 11.97 -6.25
N GLY A 265 -8.28 11.28 -5.25
CA GLY A 265 -8.91 10.12 -4.64
C GLY A 265 -9.11 10.30 -3.15
N THR A 266 -10.24 9.84 -2.63
CA THR A 266 -10.52 9.82 -1.18
C THR A 266 -10.93 8.44 -0.72
N ALA A 267 -10.66 8.14 0.55
CA ALA A 267 -11.04 6.89 1.17
C ALA A 267 -11.34 7.07 2.66
N THR A 268 -12.17 6.20 3.20
CA THR A 268 -12.48 6.12 4.62
C THR A 268 -11.74 4.93 5.25
N LEU A 269 -11.07 5.18 6.39
CA LEU A 269 -10.40 4.16 7.19
C LEU A 269 -11.31 3.70 8.34
N PHE A 270 -11.35 2.40 8.57
CA PHE A 270 -12.22 1.79 9.58
C PHE A 270 -11.57 0.60 10.28
N ASP A 271 -12.04 0.30 11.47
CA ASP A 271 -11.78 -0.91 12.22
C ASP A 271 -13.10 -1.59 12.60
N ARG A 272 -13.08 -2.59 13.47
CA ARG A 272 -14.31 -3.28 13.91
C ARG A 272 -15.26 -2.41 14.72
N ASP A 273 -14.76 -1.30 15.28
CA ASP A 273 -15.55 -0.32 16.05
C ASP A 273 -16.07 0.83 15.16
N GLY A 274 -15.89 0.75 13.84
CA GLY A 274 -16.36 1.72 12.87
C GLY A 274 -15.25 2.62 12.31
N THR A 275 -15.63 3.73 11.70
CA THR A 275 -14.72 4.66 11.03
C THR A 275 -13.81 5.38 12.04
N PHE A 276 -12.56 5.61 11.66
CA PHE A 276 -11.60 6.30 12.52
C PHE A 276 -10.82 7.41 11.81
N GLY A 277 -10.84 7.44 10.47
CA GLY A 277 -10.10 8.43 9.71
C GLY A 277 -10.40 8.41 8.23
N THR A 278 -9.72 9.27 7.49
CA THR A 278 -9.83 9.41 6.04
C THR A 278 -8.45 9.51 5.40
N GLY A 279 -8.36 9.09 4.14
CA GLY A 279 -7.22 9.31 3.26
C GLY A 279 -7.59 10.18 2.07
N THR A 280 -6.66 11.00 1.61
CA THR A 280 -6.79 11.80 0.39
C THR A 280 -5.47 11.79 -0.37
N VAL A 281 -5.52 11.66 -1.69
CA VAL A 281 -4.36 11.70 -2.58
C VAL A 281 -4.65 12.56 -3.80
N VAL A 282 -3.61 13.23 -4.31
CA VAL A 282 -3.58 13.83 -5.64
C VAL A 282 -2.66 12.97 -6.51
N ALA A 283 -3.08 12.70 -7.73
CA ALA A 283 -2.38 11.77 -8.60
C ALA A 283 -2.29 12.27 -10.05
N VAL A 284 -1.28 11.81 -10.75
CA VAL A 284 -1.05 12.09 -12.17
C VAL A 284 -1.19 10.81 -12.99
N SER A 285 -1.73 10.94 -14.18
CA SER A 285 -1.91 9.84 -15.13
C SER A 285 -0.57 9.22 -15.54
N ASN A 286 -0.52 7.90 -15.54
CA ASN A 286 0.55 7.07 -16.07
C ASN A 286 0.00 6.09 -17.12
N ALA A 287 -0.75 6.62 -18.08
CA ALA A 287 -1.52 5.86 -19.07
C ALA A 287 -0.65 4.88 -19.90
N GLY A 288 0.64 5.19 -20.09
CA GLY A 288 1.57 4.31 -20.80
C GLY A 288 2.09 3.12 -20.01
N ARG A 289 1.80 3.03 -18.70
CA ARG A 289 2.32 1.98 -17.81
C ARG A 289 1.35 1.67 -16.67
N GLN A 290 0.27 1.01 -17.00
CA GLN A 290 -0.73 0.58 -16.01
C GLN A 290 -0.31 -0.73 -15.31
N ILE A 291 -0.77 -0.93 -14.08
CA ILE A 291 -0.63 -2.19 -13.36
C ILE A 291 -1.97 -2.93 -13.46
N ASP A 292 -2.00 -3.99 -14.26
CA ASP A 292 -3.14 -4.90 -14.38
C ASP A 292 -3.03 -6.02 -13.33
N PHE A 293 -4.06 -6.17 -12.50
CA PHE A 293 -4.11 -7.21 -11.47
C PHE A 293 -4.89 -8.45 -11.90
N SER A 294 -5.59 -8.42 -13.04
CA SER A 294 -6.36 -9.56 -13.54
C SER A 294 -5.48 -10.76 -13.90
N GLN A 295 -4.23 -10.48 -14.29
CA GLN A 295 -3.25 -11.49 -14.71
C GLN A 295 -2.10 -11.67 -13.69
N ARG A 296 -2.10 -10.92 -12.58
CA ARG A 296 -1.04 -10.96 -11.58
C ARG A 296 -1.58 -11.54 -10.27
N GLY A 297 -1.09 -12.71 -9.90
CA GLY A 297 -1.04 -13.07 -8.49
C GLY A 297 -0.30 -11.98 -7.71
N LEU A 298 -0.60 -11.81 -6.43
CA LEU A 298 0.13 -10.89 -5.53
C LEU A 298 1.64 -10.98 -5.83
N ILE A 299 2.35 -9.87 -5.78
CA ILE A 299 3.79 -9.59 -6.07
C ILE A 299 4.77 -10.77 -5.86
N SER A 300 4.36 -11.85 -5.18
CA SER A 300 5.13 -13.07 -4.94
C SER A 300 5.41 -13.93 -6.17
N ASP A 301 4.69 -13.79 -7.29
CA ASP A 301 4.81 -14.70 -8.43
C ASP A 301 5.88 -14.27 -9.46
N ARG A 302 6.35 -13.02 -9.43
CA ARG A 302 7.30 -12.50 -10.42
C ARG A 302 8.70 -13.11 -10.40
N ARG A 303 9.13 -13.78 -9.32
CA ARG A 303 10.50 -14.31 -9.21
C ARG A 303 10.72 -15.66 -9.89
N LYS A 304 9.68 -16.31 -10.42
CA LYS A 304 9.85 -17.60 -11.10
C LYS A 304 10.24 -17.49 -12.58
N GLU A 305 9.98 -16.38 -13.25
CA GLU A 305 10.23 -16.24 -14.70
C GLU A 305 11.65 -15.75 -15.04
N GLY A 306 12.40 -15.21 -14.09
CA GLY A 306 13.73 -14.64 -14.30
C GLY A 306 14.92 -15.60 -14.10
N SER A 307 14.70 -16.84 -13.62
CA SER A 307 15.81 -17.74 -13.26
C SER A 307 16.06 -18.90 -14.25
N ASP A 308 15.34 -18.97 -15.37
CA ASP A 308 15.45 -20.10 -16.32
C ASP A 308 15.95 -19.71 -17.74
N SER A 309 16.64 -18.58 -17.89
CA SER A 309 17.34 -18.24 -19.11
C SER A 309 18.86 -18.11 -18.90
N GLY A 310 19.52 -19.25 -18.80
CA GLY A 310 20.97 -19.27 -18.71
C GLY A 310 21.54 -20.67 -18.80
N THR A 311 21.57 -21.25 -20.00
CA THR A 311 22.69 -22.08 -20.49
C THR A 311 22.37 -22.57 -21.92
N GLY A 312 23.09 -22.06 -22.86
CA GLY A 312 23.26 -22.67 -24.19
C GLY A 312 24.56 -22.15 -24.79
N PRO A 313 25.45 -23.06 -25.27
CA PRO A 313 26.84 -22.72 -25.59
C PRO A 313 27.04 -22.12 -26.99
N GLY A 314 28.12 -21.37 -27.09
CA GLY A 314 28.55 -20.58 -28.19
C GLY A 314 28.93 -21.31 -29.50
N SER A 315 29.17 -20.48 -30.51
CA SER A 315 30.13 -20.50 -31.59
C SER A 315 29.69 -19.43 -32.59
N GLY A 316 30.47 -18.47 -32.98
CA GLY A 316 31.73 -18.45 -33.61
C GLY A 316 31.65 -17.45 -34.76
N SER A 317 32.68 -16.62 -34.88
CA SER A 317 33.18 -15.91 -36.10
C SER A 317 32.47 -14.62 -36.55
N GLY A 318 33.24 -13.51 -36.42
CA GLY A 318 33.12 -12.25 -37.15
C GLY A 318 33.52 -12.40 -38.65
N PRO A 319 33.90 -11.34 -39.41
CA PRO A 319 34.21 -9.95 -39.04
C PRO A 319 33.69 -8.85 -40.02
N ASP A 320 33.97 -7.58 -39.65
CA ASP A 320 34.28 -6.38 -40.47
C ASP A 320 33.22 -5.69 -41.33
N SER A 321 33.02 -4.43 -41.11
CA SER A 321 33.41 -3.20 -41.85
C SER A 321 32.35 -2.09 -41.63
N ASP A 322 32.68 -1.02 -41.00
CA ASP A 322 33.22 0.27 -41.46
C ASP A 322 32.20 1.27 -42.06
N THR A 323 32.42 2.53 -41.67
CA THR A 323 31.87 3.81 -42.17
C THR A 323 30.52 4.22 -41.58
N GLY A 324 30.34 5.30 -40.83
CA GLY A 324 30.93 6.65 -40.99
C GLY A 324 29.79 7.66 -41.09
N SER A 325 29.89 8.67 -40.30
CA SER A 325 29.39 10.06 -40.49
C SER A 325 28.29 10.59 -39.57
N ASP A 326 28.74 11.47 -38.72
CA ASP A 326 28.24 12.79 -38.30
C ASP A 326 26.80 13.24 -38.61
N SER A 327 26.12 13.69 -37.57
CA SER A 327 25.68 15.10 -37.52
C SER A 327 25.06 15.47 -36.18
N GLU A 328 25.66 16.47 -35.56
CA GLU A 328 25.13 17.32 -34.48
C GLU A 328 23.78 17.97 -34.81
N LYS A 329 22.98 18.18 -33.80
CA LYS A 329 22.17 19.37 -33.44
C LYS A 329 21.29 18.96 -32.26
N GLY A 330 21.47 19.40 -31.05
CA GLY A 330 21.45 20.72 -30.50
C GLY A 330 20.03 21.31 -30.43
N MET A 331 19.35 21.17 -29.29
CA MET A 331 18.56 22.28 -28.78
C MET A 331 18.01 22.01 -27.39
N ARG A 332 18.28 22.94 -26.52
CA ARG A 332 17.72 23.22 -25.21
C ARG A 332 16.20 23.49 -25.31
N VAL A 333 15.41 23.08 -24.35
CA VAL A 333 14.73 23.89 -23.30
C VAL A 333 14.37 22.95 -22.19
#